data_3b90b10858f21643c8855f016cb6e25f
#
_entry.id   3b90b10858f21643c8855f016cb6e25f
#
_cell.length_a   1.000
_cell.length_b   1.000
_cell.length_c   1.000
_cell.angle_alpha   90.00
_cell.angle_beta   90.00
_cell.angle_gamma   90.00
#
_symmetry.space_group_name_H-M   'P 1'
#
loop_
_entity.id
_entity.type
_entity.pdbx_description
1 polymer ?
#
loop_
_entity_poly.entity_id
_entity_poly.type
_entity_poly.pdbx_seq_one_letter_code
_entity_poly.pdbx_strand_id
1 'polypeptide(L)'
;LVKQYDSVSLLLQGGGALGAYQAGIYEGLHKQGIKIDRISGISIGALNTAIIAGNRPENRLAALQGFWNTITHRNYTPAGMNIYRQTANELDKLSKIDMVSHFMPWIFENGFLKQQLRVMESTAEAWQTMIEGQRGFFKPRYFVPYDTTPNHLSYYTTDKLRETLERYCDLKLVNDVNRM
;
A
#
# COMPACT_ATOMS: atom_id res chain seq x y z
N LEU A 1 -17.56 -25.51 -1.53
CA LEU A 1 -18.49 -24.35 -1.55
C LEU A 1 -18.61 -23.75 -2.96
N VAL A 2 -17.49 -23.55 -3.69
CA VAL A 2 -17.48 -22.85 -5.00
C VAL A 2 -18.01 -23.71 -6.14
N LYS A 3 -17.97 -25.03 -6.03
CA LYS A 3 -18.41 -25.98 -7.09
C LYS A 3 -19.93 -25.95 -7.43
N GLN A 4 -20.71 -25.21 -6.62
CA GLN A 4 -22.17 -25.08 -6.83
C GLN A 4 -22.56 -23.81 -7.60
N TYR A 5 -21.59 -23.00 -8.03
CA TYR A 5 -21.84 -21.75 -8.74
C TYR A 5 -21.26 -21.82 -10.16
N ASP A 6 -22.00 -21.29 -11.12
CA ASP A 6 -21.60 -21.26 -12.54
C ASP A 6 -20.45 -20.30 -12.80
N SER A 7 -20.30 -19.24 -11.98
CA SER A 7 -19.24 -18.25 -12.10
C SER A 7 -18.91 -17.57 -10.77
N VAL A 8 -17.66 -17.20 -10.60
CA VAL A 8 -17.15 -16.46 -9.44
C VAL A 8 -16.68 -15.09 -9.87
N SER A 9 -17.24 -14.04 -9.27
CA SER A 9 -16.87 -12.66 -9.54
C SER A 9 -16.15 -12.05 -8.33
N LEU A 10 -15.00 -11.41 -8.54
CA LEU A 10 -14.27 -10.68 -7.53
C LEU A 10 -14.43 -9.17 -7.77
N LEU A 11 -14.97 -8.46 -6.78
CA LEU A 11 -15.14 -7.01 -6.80
C LEU A 11 -14.20 -6.38 -5.79
N LEU A 12 -13.32 -5.48 -6.26
CA LEU A 12 -12.31 -4.82 -5.46
C LEU A 12 -12.65 -3.33 -5.31
N GLN A 13 -12.98 -2.93 -4.10
CA GLN A 13 -13.35 -1.55 -3.80
C GLN A 13 -12.14 -0.59 -3.77
N GLY A 14 -12.40 0.71 -3.80
CA GLY A 14 -11.43 1.74 -3.52
C GLY A 14 -11.00 1.76 -2.05
N GLY A 15 -9.95 2.50 -1.72
CA GLY A 15 -9.50 2.66 -0.34
C GLY A 15 -8.00 2.86 -0.15
N GLY A 16 -7.27 3.31 -1.19
CA GLY A 16 -5.85 3.63 -1.09
C GLY A 16 -5.02 2.44 -0.56
N ALA A 17 -4.37 2.60 0.59
CA ALA A 17 -3.52 1.58 1.20
C ALA A 17 -4.24 0.25 1.52
N LEU A 18 -5.57 0.26 1.67
CA LEU A 18 -6.37 -0.94 1.86
C LEU A 18 -6.32 -1.91 0.66
N GLY A 19 -5.88 -1.44 -0.49
CA GLY A 19 -5.61 -2.30 -1.65
C GLY A 19 -4.58 -3.40 -1.37
N ALA A 20 -3.65 -3.20 -0.43
CA ALA A 20 -2.71 -4.25 -0.01
C ALA A 20 -3.43 -5.43 0.65
N TYR A 21 -4.49 -5.15 1.42
CA TYR A 21 -5.33 -6.20 2.00
C TYR A 21 -6.05 -7.01 0.91
N GLN A 22 -6.51 -6.36 -0.16
CA GLN A 22 -7.12 -7.04 -1.30
C GLN A 22 -6.15 -8.00 -2.01
N ALA A 23 -4.86 -7.63 -2.08
CA ALA A 23 -3.83 -8.51 -2.60
C ALA A 23 -3.71 -9.79 -1.75
N GLY A 24 -3.77 -9.67 -0.42
CA GLY A 24 -3.80 -10.81 0.50
C GLY A 24 -5.06 -11.68 0.33
N ILE A 25 -6.24 -11.06 0.09
CA ILE A 25 -7.47 -11.80 -0.22
C ILE A 25 -7.29 -12.62 -1.50
N TYR A 26 -6.77 -11.98 -2.57
CA TYR A 26 -6.52 -12.68 -3.83
C TYR A 26 -5.54 -13.86 -3.66
N GLU A 27 -4.48 -13.66 -2.88
CA GLU A 27 -3.54 -14.74 -2.53
C GLU A 27 -4.25 -15.90 -1.81
N GLY A 28 -5.12 -15.61 -0.85
CA GLY A 28 -5.90 -16.62 -0.14
C GLY A 28 -6.82 -17.41 -1.07
N LEU A 29 -7.54 -16.74 -1.97
CA LEU A 29 -8.40 -17.36 -2.98
C LEU A 29 -7.57 -18.24 -3.94
N HIS A 30 -6.45 -17.75 -4.40
CA HIS A 30 -5.54 -18.48 -5.29
C HIS A 30 -5.00 -19.76 -4.63
N LYS A 31 -4.55 -19.69 -3.37
CA LYS A 31 -4.08 -20.84 -2.59
C LYS A 31 -5.15 -21.90 -2.36
N GLN A 32 -6.42 -21.48 -2.29
CA GLN A 32 -7.56 -22.40 -2.17
C GLN A 32 -8.02 -22.97 -3.52
N GLY A 33 -7.34 -22.65 -4.61
CA GLY A 33 -7.69 -23.09 -5.95
C GLY A 33 -9.02 -22.53 -6.46
N ILE A 34 -9.46 -21.38 -5.91
CA ILE A 34 -10.68 -20.72 -6.35
C ILE A 34 -10.39 -19.94 -7.63
N LYS A 35 -10.99 -20.42 -8.73
CA LYS A 35 -10.90 -19.72 -10.01
C LYS A 35 -11.83 -18.51 -10.00
N ILE A 36 -11.28 -17.34 -10.36
CA ILE A 36 -12.05 -16.11 -10.56
C ILE A 36 -12.35 -15.99 -12.06
N ASP A 37 -13.63 -15.95 -12.41
CA ASP A 37 -14.10 -15.86 -13.80
C ASP A 37 -14.28 -14.40 -14.23
N ARG A 38 -14.62 -13.52 -13.29
CA ARG A 38 -14.80 -12.09 -13.54
C ARG A 38 -14.15 -11.28 -12.44
N ILE A 39 -13.54 -10.16 -12.82
CA ILE A 39 -12.95 -9.24 -11.87
C ILE A 39 -13.28 -7.79 -12.24
N SER A 40 -13.62 -6.99 -11.24
CA SER A 40 -13.80 -5.54 -11.41
C SER A 40 -13.27 -4.79 -10.20
N GLY A 41 -12.94 -3.52 -10.38
CA GLY A 41 -12.40 -2.72 -9.28
C GLY A 41 -12.56 -1.22 -9.49
N ILE A 42 -12.48 -0.48 -8.40
CA ILE A 42 -12.59 0.98 -8.34
C ILE A 42 -11.33 1.54 -7.66
N SER A 43 -10.73 2.62 -8.19
CA SER A 43 -9.53 3.27 -7.63
C SER A 43 -8.38 2.27 -7.47
N ILE A 44 -7.81 2.11 -6.29
CA ILE A 44 -6.76 1.12 -6.01
C ILE A 44 -7.21 -0.31 -6.36
N GLY A 45 -8.48 -0.63 -6.19
CA GLY A 45 -9.05 -1.90 -6.62
C GLY A 45 -8.99 -2.08 -8.14
N ALA A 46 -9.12 -0.99 -8.93
CA ALA A 46 -8.92 -1.05 -10.38
C ALA A 46 -7.46 -1.35 -10.76
N LEU A 47 -6.48 -0.84 -10.00
CA LEU A 47 -5.07 -1.16 -10.21
C LEU A 47 -4.79 -2.63 -9.92
N ASN A 48 -5.28 -3.15 -8.79
CA ASN A 48 -5.19 -4.58 -8.46
C ASN A 48 -5.85 -5.43 -9.55
N THR A 49 -7.05 -5.04 -10.01
CA THR A 49 -7.79 -5.71 -11.09
C THR A 49 -6.97 -5.74 -12.37
N ALA A 50 -6.40 -4.60 -12.78
CA ALA A 50 -5.58 -4.51 -13.99
C ALA A 50 -4.36 -5.43 -13.93
N ILE A 51 -3.68 -5.49 -12.78
CA ILE A 51 -2.52 -6.37 -12.58
C ILE A 51 -2.96 -7.84 -12.63
N ILE A 52 -4.06 -8.21 -11.99
CA ILE A 52 -4.55 -9.58 -12.01
C ILE A 52 -4.97 -10.00 -13.43
N ALA A 53 -5.76 -9.17 -14.10
CA ALA A 53 -6.24 -9.43 -15.46
C ALA A 53 -5.12 -9.33 -16.53
N GLY A 54 -4.17 -8.44 -16.36
CA GLY A 54 -3.05 -8.21 -17.26
C GLY A 54 -1.90 -9.21 -17.10
N ASN A 55 -2.10 -10.31 -16.39
CA ASN A 55 -1.11 -11.37 -16.21
C ASN A 55 -1.69 -12.74 -16.44
N ARG A 56 -0.86 -13.67 -16.92
CA ARG A 56 -1.22 -15.09 -16.96
C ARG A 56 -1.45 -15.63 -15.55
N PRO A 57 -2.34 -16.61 -15.33
CA PRO A 57 -2.71 -17.11 -14.01
C PRO A 57 -1.52 -17.40 -13.09
N GLU A 58 -0.47 -18.01 -13.62
CA GLU A 58 0.75 -18.39 -12.89
C GLU A 58 1.56 -17.18 -12.39
N ASN A 59 1.44 -16.02 -13.05
CA ASN A 59 2.22 -14.81 -12.73
C ASN A 59 1.43 -13.77 -11.91
N ARG A 60 0.11 -13.91 -11.80
CA ARG A 60 -0.78 -12.91 -11.19
C ARG A 60 -0.37 -12.54 -9.76
N LEU A 61 -0.08 -13.54 -8.95
CA LEU A 61 0.29 -13.32 -7.55
C LEU A 61 1.65 -12.63 -7.42
N ALA A 62 2.64 -13.10 -8.19
CA ALA A 62 3.99 -12.50 -8.19
C ALA A 62 3.97 -11.04 -8.68
N ALA A 63 3.20 -10.74 -9.73
CA ALA A 63 3.03 -9.38 -10.24
C ALA A 63 2.36 -8.46 -9.20
N LEU A 64 1.31 -8.94 -8.54
CA LEU A 64 0.59 -8.20 -7.52
C LEU A 64 1.47 -7.91 -6.30
N GLN A 65 2.22 -8.90 -5.82
CA GLN A 65 3.20 -8.74 -4.73
C GLN A 65 4.33 -7.77 -5.14
N GLY A 66 4.86 -7.89 -6.36
CA GLY A 66 5.89 -7.00 -6.89
C GLY A 66 5.42 -5.55 -6.96
N PHE A 67 4.19 -5.29 -7.42
CA PHE A 67 3.58 -3.97 -7.42
C PHE A 67 3.51 -3.39 -6.00
N TRP A 68 2.93 -4.11 -5.05
CA TRP A 68 2.80 -3.64 -3.68
C TRP A 68 4.16 -3.42 -3.01
N ASN A 69 5.13 -4.31 -3.24
CA ASN A 69 6.49 -4.11 -2.75
C ASN A 69 7.10 -2.83 -3.32
N THR A 70 6.89 -2.54 -4.62
CA THR A 70 7.44 -1.33 -5.25
C THR A 70 6.88 -0.06 -4.65
N ILE A 71 5.55 0.01 -4.42
CA ILE A 71 4.92 1.24 -3.93
C ILE A 71 4.99 1.40 -2.41
N THR A 72 5.23 0.32 -1.66
CA THR A 72 5.35 0.37 -0.19
C THR A 72 6.79 0.36 0.30
N HIS A 73 7.76 -0.03 -0.56
CA HIS A 73 9.15 -0.12 -0.15
C HIS A 73 9.76 1.26 0.09
N ARG A 74 10.14 1.54 1.31
CA ARG A 74 10.82 2.78 1.70
C ARG A 74 12.33 2.56 1.65
N ASN A 75 13.03 3.30 0.79
CA ASN A 75 14.49 3.31 0.77
C ASN A 75 15.10 4.37 1.70
N TYR A 76 14.25 5.13 2.39
CA TYR A 76 14.69 6.22 3.23
C TYR A 76 13.89 6.24 4.54
N THR A 77 14.57 5.97 5.64
CA THR A 77 14.08 6.32 6.98
C THR A 77 14.61 7.70 7.29
N PRO A 78 13.76 8.71 7.49
CA PRO A 78 14.22 10.02 7.94
C PRO A 78 15.04 9.87 9.22
N ALA A 79 16.11 10.65 9.38
CA ALA A 79 16.95 10.59 10.57
C ALA A 79 16.12 10.73 11.87
N GLY A 80 15.06 11.54 11.85
CA GLY A 80 14.10 11.65 12.95
C GLY A 80 13.37 10.36 13.30
N MET A 81 13.05 9.52 12.31
CA MET A 81 12.35 8.26 12.51
C MET A 81 13.23 7.20 13.21
N ASN A 82 14.53 7.20 12.91
CA ASN A 82 15.48 6.34 13.60
C ASN A 82 15.58 6.73 15.08
N ILE A 83 15.55 8.04 15.38
CA ILE A 83 15.52 8.55 16.75
C ILE A 83 14.26 8.08 17.47
N TYR A 84 13.08 8.19 16.82
CA TYR A 84 11.81 7.71 17.40
C TYR A 84 11.81 6.21 17.69
N ARG A 85 12.24 5.39 16.71
CA ARG A 85 12.34 3.93 16.92
C ARG A 85 13.32 3.58 18.03
N GLN A 86 14.45 4.25 18.09
CA GLN A 86 15.44 4.07 19.14
C GLN A 86 14.86 4.46 20.50
N THR A 87 14.19 5.61 20.60
CA THR A 87 13.53 6.07 21.82
C THR A 87 12.42 5.13 22.26
N ALA A 88 11.57 4.64 21.33
CA ALA A 88 10.52 3.69 21.62
C ALA A 88 11.09 2.36 22.14
N ASN A 89 12.20 1.87 21.58
CA ASN A 89 12.89 0.68 22.02
C ASN A 89 13.53 0.86 23.42
N GLU A 90 14.12 2.03 23.67
CA GLU A 90 14.67 2.34 25.01
C GLU A 90 13.57 2.46 26.06
N LEU A 91 12.43 3.07 25.73
CA LEU A 91 11.26 3.13 26.61
C LEU A 91 10.68 1.71 26.89
N ASP A 92 10.67 0.83 25.88
CA ASP A 92 10.24 -0.57 26.07
C ASP A 92 11.21 -1.33 27.00
N LYS A 93 12.50 -1.07 26.92
CA LYS A 93 13.49 -1.62 27.84
C LYS A 93 13.30 -1.07 29.27
N LEU A 94 13.08 0.25 29.40
CA LEU A 94 12.84 0.88 30.70
C LEU A 94 11.54 0.40 31.35
N SER A 95 10.50 0.12 30.57
CA SER A 95 9.23 -0.44 31.10
C SER A 95 9.39 -1.83 31.72
N LYS A 96 10.45 -2.56 31.39
CA LYS A 96 10.78 -3.88 31.92
C LYS A 96 11.64 -3.83 33.19
N ILE A 97 12.06 -2.65 33.63
CA ILE A 97 12.80 -2.45 34.88
C ILE A 97 11.78 -2.35 36.01
N ASP A 98 11.81 -3.30 36.94
CA ASP A 98 10.84 -3.42 38.05
C ASP A 98 10.64 -2.10 38.82
N MET A 99 11.71 -1.34 39.05
CA MET A 99 11.64 -0.09 39.78
C MET A 99 10.84 0.97 39.01
N VAL A 100 10.98 1.06 37.69
CA VAL A 100 10.31 2.07 36.83
C VAL A 100 8.84 1.72 36.65
N SER A 101 8.52 0.44 36.45
CA SER A 101 7.14 -0.05 36.32
C SER A 101 6.33 0.17 37.61
N HIS A 102 6.98 0.10 38.77
CA HIS A 102 6.35 0.29 40.06
C HIS A 102 6.07 1.79 40.40
N PHE A 103 6.97 2.70 40.01
CA PHE A 103 6.79 4.12 40.28
C PHE A 103 5.90 4.88 39.28
N MET A 104 5.76 4.36 38.03
CA MET A 104 4.98 5.03 36.97
C MET A 104 4.12 4.05 36.17
N PRO A 105 3.32 3.19 36.81
CA PRO A 105 2.56 2.15 36.12
C PRO A 105 1.61 2.72 35.08
N TRP A 106 0.98 3.88 35.32
CA TRP A 106 0.00 4.50 34.42
C TRP A 106 0.56 4.93 33.06
N ILE A 107 1.87 5.18 32.96
CA ILE A 107 2.54 5.55 31.70
C ILE A 107 2.71 4.31 30.82
N PHE A 108 2.98 3.15 31.43
CA PHE A 108 3.35 1.93 30.72
C PHE A 108 2.17 0.95 30.56
N GLU A 109 1.29 0.84 31.54
CA GLU A 109 0.16 -0.11 31.53
C GLU A 109 -0.88 0.22 30.45
N ASN A 110 -1.20 1.49 30.20
CA ASN A 110 -2.24 1.86 29.25
C ASN A 110 -1.78 2.01 27.80
N GLY A 111 -0.53 1.69 27.50
CA GLY A 111 0.00 1.85 26.14
C GLY A 111 -0.06 3.30 25.60
N PHE A 112 -0.41 4.27 26.45
CA PHE A 112 -0.63 5.68 26.08
C PHE A 112 0.60 6.27 25.38
N LEU A 113 1.77 6.07 25.91
CA LEU A 113 3.01 6.57 25.32
C LEU A 113 3.30 5.90 23.97
N LYS A 114 3.09 4.57 23.87
CA LYS A 114 3.21 3.83 22.60
C LYS A 114 2.20 4.32 21.56
N GLN A 115 0.99 4.64 21.98
CA GLN A 115 -0.04 5.17 21.09
C GLN A 115 0.30 6.57 20.61
N GLN A 116 0.78 7.47 21.48
CA GLN A 116 1.22 8.82 21.11
C GLN A 116 2.40 8.76 20.12
N LEU A 117 3.39 7.92 20.36
CA LEU A 117 4.51 7.74 19.45
C LEU A 117 4.07 7.22 18.08
N ARG A 118 3.14 6.27 18.00
CA ARG A 118 2.56 5.79 16.73
C ARG A 118 1.83 6.89 15.98
N VAL A 119 1.03 7.71 16.67
CA VAL A 119 0.32 8.83 16.04
C VAL A 119 1.32 9.85 15.48
N MET A 120 2.37 10.20 16.22
CA MET A 120 3.41 11.10 15.74
C MET A 120 4.17 10.51 14.55
N GLU A 121 4.52 9.23 14.59
CA GLU A 121 5.16 8.51 13.49
C GLU A 121 4.28 8.52 12.23
N SER A 122 3.01 8.13 12.36
CA SER A 122 2.07 8.10 11.23
C SER A 122 1.81 9.49 10.64
N THR A 123 1.78 10.52 11.48
CA THR A 123 1.61 11.92 11.03
C THR A 123 2.86 12.39 10.27
N ALA A 124 4.05 12.14 10.81
CA ALA A 124 5.31 12.50 10.13
C ALA A 124 5.44 11.78 8.79
N GLU A 125 5.05 10.50 8.73
CA GLU A 125 5.01 9.71 7.49
C GLU A 125 4.01 10.25 6.46
N ALA A 126 2.82 10.68 6.91
CA ALA A 126 1.83 11.28 6.04
C ALA A 126 2.35 12.60 5.45
N TRP A 127 2.93 13.48 6.27
CA TRP A 127 3.53 14.73 5.81
C TRP A 127 4.67 14.49 4.82
N GLN A 128 5.54 13.53 5.09
CA GLN A 128 6.63 13.19 4.17
C GLN A 128 6.08 12.69 2.83
N THR A 129 5.07 11.82 2.85
CA THR A 129 4.43 11.33 1.62
C THR A 129 3.78 12.47 0.83
N MET A 130 3.20 13.47 1.50
CA MET A 130 2.64 14.65 0.84
C MET A 130 3.71 15.52 0.17
N ILE A 131 4.89 15.67 0.81
CA ILE A 131 5.97 16.54 0.31
C ILE A 131 6.80 15.83 -0.75
N GLU A 132 7.17 14.57 -0.53
CA GLU A 132 8.08 13.81 -1.41
C GLU A 132 7.34 12.97 -2.47
N GLY A 133 6.04 12.73 -2.27
CA GLY A 133 5.25 11.80 -3.06
C GLY A 133 5.43 10.35 -2.63
N GLN A 134 4.71 9.46 -3.30
CA GLN A 134 4.79 8.01 -3.08
C GLN A 134 5.58 7.37 -4.21
N ARG A 135 6.63 6.64 -3.86
CA ARG A 135 7.52 5.98 -4.82
C ARG A 135 6.72 5.05 -5.74
N GLY A 136 6.98 5.18 -7.06
CA GLY A 136 6.29 4.37 -8.07
C GLY A 136 4.81 4.70 -8.25
N PHE A 137 4.27 5.69 -7.54
CA PHE A 137 2.86 6.05 -7.62
C PHE A 137 2.66 7.50 -8.03
N PHE A 138 3.07 8.48 -7.23
CA PHE A 138 2.96 9.90 -7.57
C PHE A 138 4.15 10.70 -7.03
N LYS A 139 4.43 11.84 -7.69
CA LYS A 139 5.42 12.82 -7.25
C LYS A 139 4.80 14.19 -7.19
N PRO A 140 5.18 15.05 -6.22
CA PRO A 140 4.84 16.47 -6.27
C PRO A 140 5.49 17.09 -7.51
N ARG A 141 4.79 18.03 -8.12
CA ARG A 141 5.36 18.89 -9.14
C ARG A 141 6.01 20.08 -8.45
N TYR A 142 7.25 20.38 -8.83
CA TYR A 142 7.85 21.63 -8.42
C TYR A 142 7.09 22.76 -9.10
N PHE A 143 6.64 23.73 -8.31
CA PHE A 143 5.85 24.85 -8.77
C PHE A 143 6.63 25.65 -9.82
N VAL A 144 6.12 25.71 -11.05
CA VAL A 144 6.59 26.63 -12.11
C VAL A 144 5.59 27.78 -12.18
N PRO A 145 5.93 28.99 -11.70
CA PRO A 145 4.96 30.06 -11.42
C PRO A 145 4.19 30.61 -12.62
N TYR A 146 4.53 30.29 -13.85
CA TYR A 146 3.98 30.92 -15.06
C TYR A 146 3.45 29.94 -16.10
N ASP A 147 3.37 28.66 -15.81
CA ASP A 147 2.85 27.69 -16.76
C ASP A 147 1.40 27.32 -16.41
N THR A 148 0.46 27.89 -17.19
CA THR A 148 -0.99 27.68 -17.03
C THR A 148 -1.53 26.56 -17.92
N THR A 149 -0.66 25.74 -18.52
CA THR A 149 -1.14 24.59 -19.30
C THR A 149 -1.89 23.59 -18.43
N PRO A 150 -2.95 22.94 -18.95
CA PRO A 150 -3.74 21.97 -18.16
C PRO A 150 -2.90 20.88 -17.46
N ASN A 151 -1.77 20.52 -18.04
CA ASN A 151 -0.86 19.54 -17.49
C ASN A 151 -0.14 20.01 -16.20
N HIS A 152 -0.08 21.32 -15.96
CA HIS A 152 0.60 21.93 -14.81
C HIS A 152 -0.32 22.37 -13.68
N LEU A 153 -1.65 22.23 -13.85
CA LEU A 153 -2.63 22.56 -12.81
C LEU A 153 -2.72 21.53 -11.68
N SER A 154 -2.14 20.35 -11.85
CA SER A 154 -2.13 19.31 -10.82
C SER A 154 -0.89 19.43 -9.93
N TYR A 155 -1.09 19.40 -8.61
CA TYR A 155 0.01 19.39 -7.63
C TYR A 155 0.88 18.12 -7.73
N TYR A 156 0.33 17.01 -8.21
CA TYR A 156 1.03 15.74 -8.40
C TYR A 156 1.06 15.30 -9.85
N THR A 157 2.12 14.57 -10.24
CA THR A 157 2.15 13.76 -11.46
C THR A 157 2.07 12.28 -11.13
N THR A 158 1.35 11.52 -11.96
CA THR A 158 1.17 10.06 -11.85
C THR A 158 1.98 9.29 -12.89
N ASP A 159 2.95 9.92 -13.55
CA ASP A 159 3.79 9.27 -14.58
C ASP A 159 4.48 8.02 -14.04
N LYS A 160 4.91 8.07 -12.76
CA LYS A 160 5.52 6.93 -12.08
C LYS A 160 4.58 5.76 -11.85
N LEU A 161 3.29 6.02 -11.66
CA LEU A 161 2.27 4.98 -11.60
C LEU A 161 2.15 4.26 -12.93
N ARG A 162 2.15 5.01 -14.03
CA ARG A 162 2.10 4.42 -15.36
C ARG A 162 3.28 3.51 -15.60
N GLU A 163 4.52 3.97 -15.35
CA GLU A 163 5.73 3.15 -15.47
C GLU A 163 5.66 1.89 -14.60
N THR A 164 5.12 2.02 -13.39
CA THR A 164 4.99 0.89 -12.46
C THR A 164 3.96 -0.12 -12.96
N LEU A 165 2.81 0.35 -13.46
CA LEU A 165 1.79 -0.53 -14.02
C LEU A 165 2.29 -1.26 -15.28
N GLU A 166 2.96 -0.57 -16.20
CA GLU A 166 3.55 -1.16 -17.40
C GLU A 166 4.58 -2.27 -17.07
N ARG A 167 5.22 -2.19 -15.91
CA ARG A 167 6.14 -3.23 -15.42
C ARG A 167 5.43 -4.48 -14.91
N TYR A 168 4.27 -4.32 -14.27
CA TYR A 168 3.57 -5.41 -13.59
C TYR A 168 2.28 -5.87 -14.30
N CYS A 169 1.92 -5.25 -15.42
CA CYS A 169 0.66 -5.51 -16.11
C CYS A 169 0.86 -5.38 -17.62
N ASP A 170 0.52 -6.41 -18.38
CA ASP A 170 0.33 -6.30 -19.83
C ASP A 170 -1.11 -5.88 -20.12
N LEU A 171 -1.29 -4.59 -20.40
CA LEU A 171 -2.62 -4.02 -20.68
C LEU A 171 -3.29 -4.63 -21.92
N LYS A 172 -2.53 -5.25 -22.85
CA LYS A 172 -3.10 -5.95 -24.00
C LYS A 172 -3.86 -7.21 -23.57
N LEU A 173 -3.42 -7.87 -22.48
CA LEU A 173 -4.06 -9.05 -21.94
C LEU A 173 -5.38 -8.72 -21.22
N VAL A 174 -5.56 -7.51 -20.72
CA VAL A 174 -6.78 -7.08 -20.02
C VAL A 174 -8.01 -7.15 -20.95
N ASN A 175 -7.82 -6.90 -22.23
CA ASN A 175 -8.89 -6.91 -23.24
C ASN A 175 -9.10 -8.29 -23.91
N ASP A 176 -8.33 -9.30 -23.54
CA ASP A 176 -8.46 -10.65 -24.10
C ASP A 176 -9.52 -11.43 -23.33
N VAL A 177 -10.77 -11.35 -23.82
CA VAL A 177 -11.96 -12.02 -23.25
C VAL A 177 -11.84 -13.54 -23.17
N ASN A 178 -10.87 -14.17 -23.85
CA ASN A 178 -10.71 -15.62 -23.88
C ASN A 178 -9.81 -16.18 -22.77
N ARG A 179 -9.34 -15.32 -21.83
CA ARG A 179 -8.32 -15.71 -20.85
C ARG A 179 -8.75 -15.72 -19.38
N MET A 180 -9.99 -15.37 -19.09
CA MET A 180 -10.48 -15.49 -17.71
C MET A 180 -10.98 -16.88 -17.40
#